data_3be8c78188b1cbe028e00b1ea8ef7e50
#
_entry.id   3be8c78188b1cbe028e00b1ea8ef7e50
#
_cell.length_a   1.000
_cell.length_b   1.000
_cell.length_c   1.000
_cell.angle_alpha   90.00
_cell.angle_beta   90.00
_cell.angle_gamma   90.00
#
_symmetry.space_group_name_H-M   'P 1'
#
loop_
_entity.id
_entity.type
_entity.pdbx_description
1 polymer ?
#
loop_
_entity_poly.entity_id
_entity_poly.type
_entity_poly.pdbx_seq_one_letter_code
_entity_poly.pdbx_strand_id
1 'polypeptide(L)'
;GARVLDTSSVGASVAEDTVKNAITAVVIAAIFVMIYIMYAFRSVPSSYKYAFAAVVALVHDVVIVLGVFAVLGLAISAEVNAIFIVGILTVIGYSVNDTIVIFDRIRENVTLAPGREFRSTVNISINESITRSLGTSITTVTVILAMLLFGGASLRDFLIVLLLGVLVGTYSSMFVAAQVLVL
;
A
#
# COMPACT_ATOMS: atom_id res chain seq x y z
N GLY A 1 -25.08 -10.58 40.62
CA GLY A 1 -24.89 -9.70 39.49
C GLY A 1 -24.41 -10.51 38.30
N ALA A 2 -25.29 -10.80 37.34
CA ALA A 2 -24.92 -11.46 36.08
C ALA A 2 -24.15 -10.43 35.22
N ARG A 3 -22.87 -10.64 34.98
CA ARG A 3 -22.15 -9.97 33.92
C ARG A 3 -22.60 -10.60 32.61
N VAL A 4 -23.38 -9.88 31.83
CA VAL A 4 -23.59 -10.18 30.41
C VAL A 4 -22.25 -9.94 29.72
N LEU A 5 -21.56 -11.01 29.41
CA LEU A 5 -20.46 -11.00 28.42
C LEU A 5 -21.16 -10.85 27.07
N ASP A 6 -21.10 -9.65 26.52
CA ASP A 6 -21.54 -9.37 25.15
C ASP A 6 -20.57 -10.07 24.22
N THR A 7 -20.85 -11.31 23.90
CA THR A 7 -20.18 -12.06 22.85
C THR A 7 -20.86 -11.69 21.54
N SER A 8 -20.42 -10.62 20.92
CA SER A 8 -20.72 -10.33 19.53
C SER A 8 -20.02 -11.37 18.64
N SER A 9 -20.56 -12.59 18.58
CA SER A 9 -20.18 -13.55 17.56
C SER A 9 -20.70 -13.03 16.22
N VAL A 10 -19.81 -12.44 15.43
CA VAL A 10 -20.10 -12.14 14.03
C VAL A 10 -20.45 -13.48 13.38
N GLY A 11 -21.71 -13.63 12.93
CA GLY A 11 -22.13 -14.87 12.30
C GLY A 11 -21.24 -15.21 11.09
N ALA A 12 -21.00 -16.50 10.84
CA ALA A 12 -20.14 -16.97 9.74
C ALA A 12 -20.49 -16.34 8.38
N SER A 13 -21.75 -16.05 8.13
CA SER A 13 -22.23 -15.36 6.93
C SER A 13 -21.72 -13.91 6.82
N VAL A 14 -21.68 -13.17 7.93
CA VAL A 14 -21.19 -11.78 7.94
C VAL A 14 -19.67 -11.75 7.75
N ALA A 15 -18.95 -12.72 8.27
CA ALA A 15 -17.51 -12.84 8.04
C ALA A 15 -17.20 -13.14 6.56
N GLU A 16 -17.96 -14.04 5.92
CA GLU A 16 -17.81 -14.36 4.50
C GLU A 16 -18.13 -13.16 3.61
N ASP A 17 -19.23 -12.44 3.87
CA ASP A 17 -19.60 -11.23 3.14
C ASP A 17 -18.54 -10.12 3.31
N THR A 18 -17.96 -9.99 4.50
CA THR A 18 -16.90 -9.03 4.79
C THR A 18 -15.65 -9.30 3.96
N VAL A 19 -15.20 -10.56 3.89
CA VAL A 19 -14.04 -10.97 3.08
C VAL A 19 -14.31 -10.76 1.59
N LYS A 20 -15.49 -11.16 1.10
CA LYS A 20 -15.89 -10.97 -0.30
C LYS A 20 -15.91 -9.48 -0.69
N ASN A 21 -16.46 -8.64 0.16
CA ASN A 21 -16.50 -7.20 -0.07
C ASN A 21 -15.09 -6.60 -0.05
N ALA A 22 -14.19 -7.07 0.83
CA ALA A 22 -12.80 -6.66 0.87
C ALA A 22 -12.07 -6.99 -0.44
N ILE A 23 -12.16 -8.22 -0.91
CA ILE A 23 -11.55 -8.65 -2.18
C ILE A 23 -12.09 -7.82 -3.34
N THR A 24 -13.40 -7.62 -3.40
CA THR A 24 -14.05 -6.82 -4.43
C THR A 24 -13.54 -5.38 -4.43
N ALA A 25 -13.44 -4.77 -3.25
CA ALA A 25 -12.94 -3.39 -3.10
C ALA A 25 -11.46 -3.27 -3.54
N VAL A 26 -10.61 -4.25 -3.19
CA VAL A 26 -9.20 -4.27 -3.60
C VAL A 26 -9.08 -4.41 -5.13
N VAL A 27 -9.87 -5.28 -5.75
CA VAL A 27 -9.88 -5.47 -7.22
C VAL A 27 -10.34 -4.19 -7.92
N ILE A 28 -11.41 -3.56 -7.45
CA ILE A 28 -11.90 -2.29 -7.99
C ILE A 28 -10.82 -1.20 -7.83
N ALA A 29 -10.21 -1.08 -6.68
CA ALA A 29 -9.13 -0.13 -6.44
C ALA A 29 -7.95 -0.36 -7.40
N ALA A 30 -7.51 -1.61 -7.60
CA ALA A 30 -6.45 -1.95 -8.52
C ALA A 30 -6.77 -1.54 -9.98
N ILE A 31 -8.02 -1.75 -10.42
CA ILE A 31 -8.48 -1.33 -11.76
C ILE A 31 -8.43 0.19 -11.89
N PHE A 32 -8.95 0.93 -10.92
CA PHE A 32 -8.90 2.40 -10.94
C PHE A 32 -7.46 2.93 -10.93
N VAL A 33 -6.58 2.34 -10.13
CA VAL A 33 -5.15 2.68 -10.09
C VAL A 33 -4.50 2.42 -11.44
N MET A 34 -4.78 1.27 -12.07
CA MET A 34 -4.26 0.94 -13.40
C MET A 34 -4.68 1.98 -14.43
N ILE A 35 -5.97 2.30 -14.51
CA ILE A 35 -6.52 3.31 -15.43
C ILE A 35 -5.89 4.68 -15.17
N TYR A 36 -5.82 5.09 -13.91
CA TYR A 36 -5.23 6.36 -13.52
C TYR A 36 -3.77 6.47 -13.95
N ILE A 37 -2.95 5.46 -13.68
CA ILE A 37 -1.52 5.47 -14.05
C ILE A 37 -1.36 5.45 -15.57
N MET A 38 -2.12 4.65 -16.30
CA MET A 38 -2.10 4.67 -17.78
C MET A 38 -2.40 6.07 -18.33
N TYR A 39 -3.38 6.76 -17.74
CA TYR A 39 -3.74 8.12 -18.13
C TYR A 39 -2.66 9.14 -17.73
N ALA A 40 -2.15 9.08 -16.50
CA ALA A 40 -1.15 10.01 -15.97
C ALA A 40 0.19 9.92 -16.72
N PHE A 41 0.56 8.71 -17.14
CA PHE A 41 1.84 8.43 -17.83
C PHE A 41 1.69 8.25 -19.35
N ARG A 42 0.58 8.69 -19.95
CA ARG A 42 0.32 8.57 -21.41
C ARG A 42 1.36 9.25 -22.31
N SER A 43 2.12 10.20 -21.77
CA SER A 43 3.18 10.92 -22.52
C SER A 43 4.50 10.13 -22.64
N VAL A 44 4.62 9.01 -21.89
CA VAL A 44 5.83 8.17 -21.92
C VAL A 44 5.58 6.94 -22.79
N PRO A 45 6.57 6.50 -23.59
CA PRO A 45 6.46 5.22 -24.27
C PRO A 45 6.16 4.08 -23.30
N SER A 46 5.27 3.18 -23.68
CA SER A 46 4.91 2.00 -22.89
C SER A 46 4.30 2.31 -21.50
N SER A 47 3.39 3.30 -21.41
CA SER A 47 2.66 3.67 -20.18
C SER A 47 1.99 2.47 -19.47
N TYR A 48 1.62 1.41 -20.22
CA TYR A 48 1.09 0.17 -19.65
C TYR A 48 2.07 -0.55 -18.73
N LYS A 49 3.39 -0.44 -18.96
CA LYS A 49 4.42 -1.03 -18.08
C LYS A 49 4.41 -0.36 -16.70
N TYR A 50 4.24 0.97 -16.65
CA TYR A 50 4.10 1.71 -15.40
C TYR A 50 2.85 1.26 -14.62
N ALA A 51 1.72 1.12 -15.32
CA ALA A 51 0.48 0.64 -14.71
C ALA A 51 0.63 -0.80 -14.20
N PHE A 52 1.21 -1.69 -14.99
CA PHE A 52 1.46 -3.07 -14.59
C PHE A 52 2.39 -3.16 -13.38
N ALA A 53 3.52 -2.43 -13.39
CA ALA A 53 4.47 -2.42 -12.29
C ALA A 53 3.85 -1.91 -10.98
N ALA A 54 2.99 -0.87 -11.05
CA ALA A 54 2.26 -0.37 -9.89
C ALA A 54 1.26 -1.39 -9.33
N VAL A 55 0.54 -2.10 -10.21
CA VAL A 55 -0.41 -3.15 -9.76
C VAL A 55 0.32 -4.32 -9.12
N VAL A 56 1.47 -4.73 -9.67
CA VAL A 56 2.31 -5.79 -9.06
C VAL A 56 2.77 -5.37 -7.67
N ALA A 57 3.26 -4.14 -7.51
CA ALA A 57 3.66 -3.62 -6.20
C ALA A 57 2.48 -3.55 -5.23
N LEU A 58 1.31 -3.11 -5.70
CA LEU A 58 0.09 -3.07 -4.89
C LEU A 58 -0.32 -4.46 -4.38
N VAL A 59 -0.33 -5.45 -5.27
CA VAL A 59 -0.65 -6.85 -4.89
C VAL A 59 0.38 -7.38 -3.88
N HIS A 60 1.67 -7.12 -4.11
CA HIS A 60 2.73 -7.45 -3.17
C HIS A 60 2.46 -6.86 -1.79
N ASP A 61 2.13 -5.58 -1.69
CA ASP A 61 1.90 -4.89 -0.42
C ASP A 61 0.70 -5.46 0.33
N VAL A 62 -0.41 -5.68 -0.39
CA VAL A 62 -1.61 -6.31 0.21
C VAL A 62 -1.29 -7.70 0.74
N VAL A 63 -0.59 -8.54 -0.04
CA VAL A 63 -0.24 -9.91 0.37
C VAL A 63 0.68 -9.89 1.60
N ILE A 64 1.70 -9.02 1.64
CA ILE A 64 2.60 -8.92 2.79
C ILE A 64 1.84 -8.43 4.04
N VAL A 65 1.03 -7.38 3.92
CA VAL A 65 0.26 -6.85 5.06
C VAL A 65 -0.72 -7.89 5.59
N LEU A 66 -1.44 -8.59 4.71
CA LEU A 66 -2.34 -9.69 5.09
C LEU A 66 -1.57 -10.83 5.77
N GLY A 67 -0.43 -11.23 5.22
CA GLY A 67 0.40 -12.30 5.79
C GLY A 67 0.93 -11.96 7.19
N VAL A 68 1.48 -10.76 7.36
CA VAL A 68 1.97 -10.30 8.66
C VAL A 68 0.82 -10.15 9.67
N PHE A 69 -0.33 -9.60 9.24
CA PHE A 69 -1.49 -9.46 10.10
C PHE A 69 -2.07 -10.81 10.52
N ALA A 70 -2.07 -11.81 9.63
CA ALA A 70 -2.49 -13.18 9.99
C ALA A 70 -1.58 -13.79 11.08
N VAL A 71 -0.26 -13.60 10.98
CA VAL A 71 0.69 -14.03 12.02
C VAL A 71 0.46 -13.28 13.33
N LEU A 72 0.22 -11.98 13.28
CA LEU A 72 -0.12 -11.17 14.47
C LEU A 72 -1.45 -11.61 15.09
N GLY A 73 -2.43 -12.01 14.28
CA GLY A 73 -3.71 -12.56 14.74
C GLY A 73 -3.53 -13.75 15.67
N LEU A 74 -2.54 -14.63 15.40
CA LEU A 74 -2.20 -15.76 16.26
C LEU A 74 -1.55 -15.30 17.59
N ALA A 75 -0.85 -14.18 17.60
CA ALA A 75 -0.09 -13.70 18.77
C ALA A 75 -0.91 -12.78 19.68
N ILE A 76 -1.74 -11.90 19.12
CA ILE A 76 -2.45 -10.83 19.83
C ILE A 76 -3.98 -10.88 19.64
N SER A 77 -4.51 -11.95 19.04
CA SER A 77 -5.95 -12.12 18.75
C SER A 77 -6.53 -10.95 17.91
N ALA A 78 -5.73 -10.44 16.95
CA ALA A 78 -6.20 -9.40 16.04
C ALA A 78 -7.27 -9.96 15.10
N GLU A 79 -8.36 -9.23 14.90
CA GLU A 79 -9.51 -9.69 14.13
C GLU A 79 -9.61 -8.96 12.79
N VAL A 80 -9.98 -9.72 11.75
CA VAL A 80 -10.33 -9.16 10.44
C VAL A 80 -11.78 -8.67 10.50
N ASN A 81 -11.94 -7.36 10.63
CA ASN A 81 -13.23 -6.68 10.72
C ASN A 81 -13.34 -5.56 9.65
N ALA A 82 -14.45 -4.83 9.64
CA ALA A 82 -14.65 -3.73 8.69
C ALA A 82 -13.56 -2.64 8.80
N ILE A 83 -13.06 -2.36 10.00
CA ILE A 83 -12.00 -1.37 10.25
C ILE A 83 -10.68 -1.83 9.63
N PHE A 84 -10.38 -3.13 9.70
CA PHE A 84 -9.23 -3.74 9.02
C PHE A 84 -9.30 -3.52 7.50
N ILE A 85 -10.47 -3.69 6.86
CA ILE A 85 -10.65 -3.46 5.42
C ILE A 85 -10.38 -2.00 5.07
N VAL A 86 -10.89 -1.06 5.87
CA VAL A 86 -10.59 0.37 5.70
C VAL A 86 -9.08 0.61 5.78
N GLY A 87 -8.39 -0.08 6.70
CA GLY A 87 -6.92 -0.04 6.81
C GLY A 87 -6.23 -0.49 5.53
N ILE A 88 -6.60 -1.65 4.98
CA ILE A 88 -6.03 -2.16 3.72
C ILE A 88 -6.26 -1.19 2.56
N LEU A 89 -7.47 -0.66 2.39
CA LEU A 89 -7.76 0.30 1.33
C LEU A 89 -6.95 1.60 1.49
N THR A 90 -6.74 2.04 2.73
CA THR A 90 -5.90 3.22 3.01
C THR A 90 -4.42 2.94 2.68
N VAL A 91 -3.92 1.74 3.00
CA VAL A 91 -2.56 1.30 2.63
C VAL A 91 -2.38 1.30 1.12
N ILE A 92 -3.36 0.81 0.36
CA ILE A 92 -3.34 0.84 -1.11
C ILE A 92 -3.17 2.28 -1.62
N GLY A 93 -3.97 3.21 -1.10
CA GLY A 93 -3.88 4.63 -1.48
C GLY A 93 -2.52 5.24 -1.15
N TYR A 94 -1.96 4.92 0.02
CA TYR A 94 -0.63 5.40 0.44
C TYR A 94 0.49 4.85 -0.45
N SER A 95 0.53 3.53 -0.65
CA SER A 95 1.55 2.86 -1.46
C SER A 95 1.57 3.34 -2.91
N VAL A 96 0.38 3.46 -3.52
CA VAL A 96 0.24 3.98 -4.88
C VAL A 96 0.75 5.42 -5.00
N ASN A 97 0.47 6.27 -4.01
CA ASN A 97 0.95 7.65 -4.01
C ASN A 97 2.49 7.72 -4.03
N ASP A 98 3.17 6.93 -3.23
CA ASP A 98 4.63 6.86 -3.21
C ASP A 98 5.21 6.30 -4.53
N THR A 99 4.59 5.26 -5.07
CA THR A 99 4.94 4.68 -6.38
C THR A 99 4.84 5.73 -7.51
N ILE A 100 3.77 6.55 -7.50
CA ILE A 100 3.58 7.62 -8.50
C ILE A 100 4.69 8.67 -8.40
N VAL A 101 5.12 9.03 -7.20
CA VAL A 101 6.22 10.00 -6.99
C VAL A 101 7.51 9.51 -7.64
N ILE A 102 7.85 8.23 -7.46
CA ILE A 102 9.04 7.63 -8.07
C ILE A 102 8.89 7.53 -9.61
N PHE A 103 7.74 7.10 -10.08
CA PHE A 103 7.46 6.99 -11.50
C PHE A 103 7.47 8.35 -12.21
N ASP A 104 6.98 9.39 -11.55
CA ASP A 104 7.02 10.75 -12.09
C ASP A 104 8.47 11.23 -12.25
N ARG A 105 9.34 10.93 -11.29
CA ARG A 105 10.76 11.20 -11.41
C ARG A 105 11.44 10.40 -12.52
N ILE A 106 11.08 9.13 -12.68
CA ILE A 106 11.57 8.31 -13.81
C ILE A 106 11.14 8.93 -15.14
N ARG A 107 9.86 9.32 -15.26
CA ARG A 107 9.33 10.00 -16.45
C ARG A 107 10.11 11.27 -16.78
N GLU A 108 10.35 12.11 -15.79
CA GLU A 108 11.12 13.34 -15.94
C GLU A 108 12.53 13.04 -16.46
N ASN A 109 13.24 12.12 -15.82
CA ASN A 109 14.62 11.77 -16.20
C ASN A 109 14.73 11.08 -17.57
N VAL A 110 13.72 10.31 -17.98
CA VAL A 110 13.65 9.76 -19.35
C VAL A 110 13.52 10.88 -20.39
N THR A 111 12.76 11.92 -20.07
CA THR A 111 12.55 13.05 -20.96
C THR A 111 13.78 13.95 -21.05
N LEU A 112 14.45 14.18 -19.91
CA LEU A 112 15.63 15.06 -19.83
C LEU A 112 16.90 14.45 -20.46
N ALA A 113 17.02 13.13 -20.49
CA ALA A 113 18.18 12.44 -21.03
C ALA A 113 17.79 11.34 -22.05
N PRO A 114 17.24 11.72 -23.22
CA PRO A 114 16.89 10.77 -24.26
C PRO A 114 18.16 10.08 -24.76
N GLY A 115 18.18 8.75 -24.73
CA GLY A 115 19.34 7.93 -25.12
C GLY A 115 20.14 7.37 -23.95
N ARG A 116 19.86 7.75 -22.71
CA ARG A 116 20.42 7.06 -21.55
C ARG A 116 19.75 5.68 -21.40
N GLU A 117 20.53 4.68 -21.00
CA GLU A 117 19.99 3.36 -20.67
C GLU A 117 18.88 3.46 -19.61
N PHE A 118 17.73 2.83 -19.88
CA PHE A 118 16.54 2.94 -19.03
C PHE A 118 16.80 2.48 -17.60
N ARG A 119 17.54 1.38 -17.40
CA ARG A 119 17.94 0.87 -16.09
C ARG A 119 18.73 1.91 -15.29
N SER A 120 19.68 2.58 -15.93
CA SER A 120 20.47 3.65 -15.32
C SER A 120 19.59 4.84 -14.92
N THR A 121 18.65 5.21 -15.79
CA THR A 121 17.68 6.29 -15.53
C THR A 121 16.79 5.97 -14.31
N VAL A 122 16.28 4.74 -14.21
CA VAL A 122 15.48 4.29 -13.06
C VAL A 122 16.30 4.36 -11.77
N ASN A 123 17.55 3.87 -11.77
CA ASN A 123 18.41 3.91 -10.59
C ASN A 123 18.71 5.33 -10.11
N ILE A 124 18.98 6.26 -11.03
CA ILE A 124 19.17 7.68 -10.71
C ILE A 124 17.90 8.25 -10.10
N SER A 125 16.74 7.97 -10.70
CA SER A 125 15.45 8.48 -10.24
C SER A 125 15.08 8.00 -8.84
N ILE A 126 15.37 6.75 -8.50
CA ILE A 126 15.19 6.22 -7.15
C ILE A 126 16.08 7.00 -6.17
N ASN A 127 17.36 7.18 -6.47
CA ASN A 127 18.28 7.90 -5.59
C ASN A 127 17.86 9.38 -5.36
N GLU A 128 17.31 10.02 -6.38
CA GLU A 128 16.79 11.38 -6.27
C GLU A 128 15.47 11.47 -5.49
N SER A 129 14.67 10.41 -5.49
CA SER A 129 13.37 10.37 -4.81
C SER A 129 13.44 9.84 -3.38
N ILE A 130 14.48 9.09 -3.01
CA ILE A 130 14.56 8.34 -1.74
C ILE A 130 14.40 9.23 -0.51
N THR A 131 15.02 10.40 -0.51
CA THR A 131 14.93 11.34 0.64
C THR A 131 13.50 11.84 0.83
N ARG A 132 12.77 12.09 -0.25
CA ARG A 132 11.38 12.53 -0.21
C ARG A 132 10.46 11.40 0.27
N SER A 133 10.58 10.21 -0.30
CA SER A 133 9.78 9.04 0.08
C SER A 133 10.02 8.67 1.55
N LEU A 134 11.28 8.60 2.00
CA LEU A 134 11.59 8.34 3.40
C LEU A 134 11.08 9.45 4.32
N GLY A 135 11.20 10.72 3.93
CA GLY A 135 10.68 11.83 4.72
C GLY A 135 9.16 11.73 4.94
N THR A 136 8.41 11.45 3.89
CA THR A 136 6.95 11.24 3.96
C THR A 136 6.61 10.06 4.84
N SER A 137 7.32 8.95 4.68
CA SER A 137 7.09 7.71 5.46
C SER A 137 7.40 7.91 6.94
N ILE A 138 8.53 8.54 7.28
CA ILE A 138 8.92 8.81 8.67
C ILE A 138 7.88 9.71 9.35
N THR A 139 7.43 10.77 8.71
CA THR A 139 6.40 11.66 9.28
C THR A 139 5.09 10.92 9.51
N THR A 140 4.65 10.09 8.56
CA THR A 140 3.43 9.29 8.67
C THR A 140 3.56 8.24 9.78
N VAL A 141 4.67 7.50 9.83
CA VAL A 141 4.95 6.51 10.88
C VAL A 141 4.96 7.18 12.26
N THR A 142 5.56 8.36 12.39
CA THR A 142 5.58 9.11 13.67
C THR A 142 4.18 9.41 14.16
N VAL A 143 3.28 9.85 13.29
CA VAL A 143 1.87 10.12 13.64
C VAL A 143 1.16 8.83 14.03
N ILE A 144 1.33 7.75 13.26
CA ILE A 144 0.71 6.45 13.56
C ILE A 144 1.19 5.93 14.92
N LEU A 145 2.50 6.01 15.21
CA LEU A 145 3.06 5.60 16.50
C LEU A 145 2.51 6.44 17.66
N ALA A 146 2.39 7.75 17.49
CA ALA A 146 1.77 8.61 18.47
C ALA A 146 0.30 8.20 18.73
N MET A 147 -0.45 7.88 17.68
CA MET A 147 -1.83 7.38 17.82
C MET A 147 -1.88 5.98 18.46
N LEU A 148 -0.91 5.10 18.21
CA LEU A 148 -0.83 3.80 18.87
C LEU A 148 -0.54 3.92 20.37
N LEU A 149 0.25 4.90 20.79
CA LEU A 149 0.61 5.13 22.18
C LEU A 149 -0.49 5.83 22.98
N PHE A 150 -1.18 6.79 22.38
CA PHE A 150 -2.16 7.67 23.05
C PHE A 150 -3.60 7.48 22.57
N GLY A 151 -3.82 6.68 21.51
CA GLY A 151 -5.15 6.42 20.95
C GLY A 151 -5.92 5.36 21.72
N GLY A 152 -7.21 5.25 21.42
CA GLY A 152 -8.09 4.24 22.03
C GLY A 152 -7.88 2.84 21.46
N ALA A 153 -8.23 1.82 22.27
CA ALA A 153 -8.11 0.41 21.88
C ALA A 153 -8.87 0.05 20.58
N SER A 154 -9.97 0.75 20.30
CA SER A 154 -10.81 0.51 19.11
C SER A 154 -10.10 0.74 17.78
N LEU A 155 -9.04 1.57 17.74
CA LEU A 155 -8.29 1.88 16.52
C LEU A 155 -6.98 1.08 16.39
N ARG A 156 -6.66 0.26 17.38
CA ARG A 156 -5.37 -0.41 17.47
C ARG A 156 -5.07 -1.26 16.23
N ASP A 157 -5.99 -2.13 15.83
CA ASP A 157 -5.79 -3.05 14.69
C ASP A 157 -5.67 -2.26 13.38
N PHE A 158 -6.47 -1.23 13.20
CA PHE A 158 -6.37 -0.30 12.07
C PHE A 158 -4.99 0.38 12.00
N LEU A 159 -4.50 0.89 13.12
CA LEU A 159 -3.20 1.58 13.19
C LEU A 159 -2.03 0.62 12.94
N ILE A 160 -2.14 -0.63 13.40
CA ILE A 160 -1.14 -1.68 13.11
C ILE A 160 -1.10 -1.98 11.60
N VAL A 161 -2.26 -2.13 10.95
CA VAL A 161 -2.35 -2.33 9.50
C VAL A 161 -1.75 -1.14 8.75
N LEU A 162 -2.07 0.08 9.16
CA LEU A 162 -1.50 1.29 8.55
C LEU A 162 0.03 1.35 8.72
N LEU A 163 0.53 1.06 9.92
CA LEU A 163 1.97 1.06 10.18
C LEU A 163 2.70 0.07 9.27
N LEU A 164 2.21 -1.17 9.21
CA LEU A 164 2.76 -2.20 8.33
C LEU A 164 2.68 -1.77 6.86
N GLY A 165 1.54 -1.26 6.45
CA GLY A 165 1.31 -0.84 5.07
C GLY A 165 2.20 0.32 4.64
N VAL A 166 2.44 1.31 5.49
CA VAL A 166 3.36 2.42 5.20
C VAL A 166 4.80 1.92 5.05
N LEU A 167 5.26 1.03 5.93
CA LEU A 167 6.61 0.48 5.85
C LEU A 167 6.79 -0.38 4.60
N VAL A 168 5.85 -1.29 4.34
CA VAL A 168 5.89 -2.17 3.16
C VAL A 168 5.74 -1.37 1.87
N GLY A 169 4.81 -0.41 1.80
CA GLY A 169 4.59 0.43 0.62
C GLY A 169 5.78 1.30 0.27
N THR A 170 6.46 1.87 1.27
CA THR A 170 7.71 2.62 1.05
C THR A 170 8.82 1.74 0.48
N TYR A 171 8.95 0.53 1.00
CA TYR A 171 9.91 -0.45 0.46
C TYR A 171 9.53 -0.85 -0.96
N SER A 172 8.27 -1.21 -1.21
CA SER A 172 7.82 -1.76 -2.48
C SER A 172 7.85 -0.76 -3.62
N SER A 173 7.59 0.52 -3.36
CA SER A 173 7.67 1.58 -4.37
C SER A 173 9.07 1.69 -4.98
N MET A 174 10.12 1.56 -4.17
CA MET A 174 11.52 1.67 -4.61
C MET A 174 12.08 0.36 -5.16
N PHE A 175 11.77 -0.78 -4.50
CA PHE A 175 12.46 -2.04 -4.73
C PHE A 175 11.60 -3.08 -5.46
N VAL A 176 10.28 -2.88 -5.56
CA VAL A 176 9.40 -3.76 -6.33
C VAL A 176 8.89 -3.04 -7.57
N ALA A 177 8.16 -1.93 -7.43
CA ALA A 177 7.57 -1.24 -8.56
C ALA A 177 8.60 -0.77 -9.57
N ALA A 178 9.67 -0.11 -9.12
CA ALA A 178 10.73 0.39 -9.98
C ALA A 178 11.53 -0.74 -10.65
N GLN A 179 11.73 -1.89 -9.99
CA GLN A 179 12.44 -3.02 -10.58
C GLN A 179 11.56 -3.77 -11.60
N VAL A 180 10.28 -3.96 -11.31
CA VAL A 180 9.32 -4.56 -12.26
C VAL A 180 9.20 -3.71 -13.53
N LEU A 181 9.31 -2.38 -13.41
CA LEU A 181 9.28 -1.47 -14.55
C LEU A 181 10.47 -1.66 -15.51
N VAL A 182 11.61 -2.13 -15.01
CA VAL A 182 12.84 -2.36 -15.80
C VAL A 182 12.82 -3.69 -16.54
N LEU A 183 11.94 -4.62 -16.12
CA LEU A 183 11.75 -5.93 -16.79
C LEU A 183 10.97 -5.77 -18.10
#